data_be58efebf1189e6f068434d856edc508
#
_entry.id   be58efebf1189e6f068434d856edc508
#
_cell.length_a   1.000
_cell.length_b   1.000
_cell.length_c   1.000
_cell.angle_alpha   90.00
_cell.angle_beta   90.00
_cell.angle_gamma   90.00
#
_symmetry.space_group_name_H-M   'P 1'
#
loop_
_entity.id
_entity.type
_entity.pdbx_description
1 polymer ?
#
loop_
_entity_poly.entity_id
_entity_poly.type
_entity_poly.pdbx_seq_one_letter_code
_entity_poly.pdbx_strand_id
1 'polypeptide(L)'
;KQRRKNDMYSTKAGHKNLSSGAPYDNKTKRAGTDRLRFEEEVEPESFEKQPNLNDDFWIEDDRLDAKISRRLIKIANDFINGLSIPVKIEDIRFTGSLANYNWSKYSDVDLHIVVDFSKIDEDEELVKSFFDSARMRWNDLHDIKIRGYEVELYVENVGDIHKSSGIYSISDNE
;
A
#
# COMPACT_ATOMS: atom_id res chain seq x y z
N LYS A 1 -41.46 45.15 -23.90
CA LYS A 1 -40.62 46.02 -23.04
C LYS A 1 -39.77 45.08 -22.23
N GLN A 2 -38.46 44.95 -22.25
CA GLN A 2 -37.37 45.81 -22.66
C GLN A 2 -36.11 44.92 -22.78
N ARG A 3 -35.37 45.04 -23.85
CA ARG A 3 -34.04 44.49 -24.12
C ARG A 3 -33.00 45.14 -23.20
N ARG A 4 -31.96 44.38 -22.81
CA ARG A 4 -30.56 44.81 -22.70
C ARG A 4 -29.70 43.56 -22.94
N LYS A 5 -29.01 43.44 -24.00
CA LYS A 5 -27.72 43.85 -24.54
C LYS A 5 -26.66 44.05 -23.44
N ASN A 6 -25.65 43.18 -23.44
CA ASN A 6 -24.30 43.61 -23.16
C ASN A 6 -23.33 42.79 -24.01
N ASP A 7 -22.79 43.52 -24.93
CA ASP A 7 -21.61 43.45 -25.71
C ASP A 7 -20.33 43.22 -24.85
N MET A 8 -19.46 42.43 -25.41
CA MET A 8 -18.16 42.84 -25.94
C MET A 8 -17.00 42.96 -24.94
N TYR A 9 -16.04 42.08 -25.08
CA TYR A 9 -14.64 42.50 -25.10
C TYR A 9 -13.85 41.67 -26.12
N SER A 10 -13.70 42.29 -27.31
CA SER A 10 -12.66 41.97 -28.27
C SER A 10 -11.47 42.87 -27.97
N THR A 11 -10.31 42.29 -27.71
CA THR A 11 -9.05 43.03 -27.83
C THR A 11 -8.10 42.31 -28.74
N LYS A 12 -7.92 42.92 -29.90
CA LYS A 12 -6.79 42.72 -30.80
C LYS A 12 -5.51 43.25 -30.12
N ALA A 13 -4.44 42.46 -30.14
CA ALA A 13 -3.06 42.92 -30.11
C ALA A 13 -2.26 41.84 -30.80
N GLY A 14 -1.75 42.03 -31.96
CA GLY A 14 -0.67 42.89 -32.32
C GLY A 14 0.57 42.00 -32.44
N HIS A 15 0.73 41.34 -33.68
CA HIS A 15 2.00 40.67 -34.04
C HIS A 15 3.16 41.69 -34.02
N LYS A 16 4.21 41.41 -33.29
CA LYS A 16 5.55 41.91 -33.56
C LYS A 16 6.51 40.73 -33.76
N ASN A 17 6.85 40.50 -35.01
CA ASN A 17 8.00 39.75 -35.40
C ASN A 17 9.26 40.47 -34.88
N LEU A 18 10.05 39.80 -34.10
CA LEU A 18 11.45 40.14 -33.86
C LEU A 18 12.29 38.91 -34.16
N SER A 19 12.79 38.88 -35.39
CA SER A 19 13.90 38.06 -35.82
C SER A 19 15.16 38.68 -35.28
N SER A 20 15.87 38.03 -34.43
CA SER A 20 17.35 38.16 -34.31
C SER A 20 17.87 36.88 -33.64
N GLY A 21 18.63 36.17 -34.46
CA GLY A 21 19.28 34.92 -34.02
C GLY A 21 20.39 35.19 -33.04
N ALA A 22 20.43 34.40 -32.03
CA ALA A 22 21.67 34.06 -31.32
C ALA A 22 21.70 32.52 -31.22
N PRO A 23 22.83 31.89 -31.49
CA PRO A 23 22.91 30.43 -31.37
C PRO A 23 22.81 30.06 -29.89
N TYR A 24 21.86 29.23 -29.58
CA TYR A 24 21.73 28.58 -28.26
C TYR A 24 22.96 27.67 -28.07
N ASP A 25 23.89 28.11 -27.27
CA ASP A 25 25.01 27.31 -26.81
C ASP A 25 24.49 26.27 -25.80
N ASN A 26 24.37 25.03 -26.24
CA ASN A 26 23.83 23.91 -25.52
C ASN A 26 24.89 23.32 -24.54
N LYS A 27 25.58 24.17 -23.79
CA LYS A 27 26.56 23.77 -22.77
C LYS A 27 26.23 24.26 -21.38
N THR A 28 24.99 24.25 -20.98
CA THR A 28 24.66 24.11 -19.56
C THR A 28 24.59 22.63 -19.22
N LYS A 29 25.72 22.12 -18.73
CA LYS A 29 25.71 20.88 -17.96
C LYS A 29 24.68 21.04 -16.85
N ARG A 30 23.50 20.44 -17.04
CA ARG A 30 22.63 20.14 -15.92
C ARG A 30 23.46 19.31 -14.97
N ALA A 31 23.77 19.89 -13.80
CA ALA A 31 24.17 19.08 -12.67
C ALA A 31 23.08 18.03 -12.48
N GLY A 32 23.36 16.83 -12.96
CA GLY A 32 22.53 15.69 -12.67
C GLY A 32 22.50 15.57 -11.16
N THR A 33 21.33 15.65 -10.58
CA THR A 33 21.11 15.00 -9.32
C THR A 33 21.41 13.54 -9.60
N ASP A 34 22.63 13.12 -9.32
CA ASP A 34 22.93 11.72 -9.06
C ASP A 34 22.05 11.33 -7.89
N ARG A 35 20.83 10.93 -8.18
CA ARG A 35 20.13 9.97 -7.36
C ARG A 35 21.05 8.76 -7.41
N LEU A 36 21.83 8.62 -6.35
CA LEU A 36 22.49 7.37 -6.02
C LEU A 36 21.34 6.35 -5.94
N ARG A 37 21.09 5.73 -7.07
CA ARG A 37 20.33 4.52 -7.15
C ARG A 37 21.24 3.50 -6.49
N PHE A 38 21.04 3.30 -5.20
CA PHE A 38 21.50 2.10 -4.56
C PHE A 38 20.66 1.00 -5.22
N GLU A 39 21.18 0.42 -6.28
CA GLU A 39 20.76 -0.90 -6.72
C GLU A 39 21.26 -1.80 -5.58
N GLU A 40 20.42 -2.01 -4.58
CA GLU A 40 20.61 -3.11 -3.66
C GLU A 40 20.58 -4.36 -4.52
N GLU A 41 21.76 -4.96 -4.75
CA GLU A 41 21.86 -6.25 -5.43
C GLU A 41 21.04 -7.23 -4.59
N VAL A 42 19.88 -7.63 -5.12
CA VAL A 42 19.06 -8.66 -4.48
C VAL A 42 19.83 -9.96 -4.59
N GLU A 43 20.36 -10.44 -3.47
CA GLU A 43 21.11 -11.68 -3.42
C GLU A 43 20.20 -12.84 -3.84
N PRO A 44 20.62 -13.72 -4.78
CA PRO A 44 19.80 -14.86 -5.22
C PRO A 44 19.34 -15.76 -4.08
N GLU A 45 20.12 -15.85 -3.00
CA GLU A 45 19.81 -16.57 -1.76
C GLU A 45 18.55 -16.06 -1.05
N SER A 46 18.13 -14.81 -1.32
CA SER A 46 16.89 -14.25 -0.76
C SER A 46 15.61 -14.92 -1.28
N PHE A 47 15.71 -15.72 -2.32
CA PHE A 47 14.60 -16.49 -2.90
C PHE A 47 14.65 -17.98 -2.55
N GLU A 48 15.64 -18.42 -1.80
CA GLU A 48 15.76 -19.81 -1.39
C GLU A 48 14.73 -20.17 -0.33
N LYS A 49 14.26 -21.42 -0.41
CA LYS A 49 13.34 -21.96 0.60
C LYS A 49 14.07 -22.23 1.89
N GLN A 50 13.60 -21.64 2.97
CA GLN A 50 14.13 -21.85 4.32
C GLN A 50 13.70 -23.21 4.88
N PRO A 51 14.52 -23.85 5.73
CA PRO A 51 14.17 -25.12 6.35
C PRO A 51 13.05 -24.99 7.40
N ASN A 52 12.91 -23.81 8.03
CA ASN A 52 11.94 -23.52 9.08
C ASN A 52 11.21 -22.21 8.78
N LEU A 53 10.06 -22.00 9.40
CA LEU A 53 9.43 -20.71 9.52
C LEU A 53 10.34 -19.74 10.29
N ASN A 54 10.11 -18.44 10.14
CA ASN A 54 10.95 -17.42 10.77
C ASN A 54 10.77 -17.40 12.29
N ASP A 55 11.83 -17.72 13.04
CA ASP A 55 11.83 -17.83 14.52
C ASP A 55 11.47 -16.50 15.25
N ASP A 56 11.56 -15.34 14.57
CA ASP A 56 11.12 -14.06 15.12
C ASP A 56 9.60 -13.96 15.23
N PHE A 57 8.87 -14.73 14.43
CA PHE A 57 7.41 -14.74 14.36
C PHE A 57 6.79 -16.02 14.88
N TRP A 58 7.42 -17.16 14.61
CA TRP A 58 6.87 -18.48 14.84
C TRP A 58 7.57 -19.17 16.02
N ILE A 59 6.79 -19.85 16.83
CA ILE A 59 7.26 -20.66 17.94
C ILE A 59 7.06 -22.15 17.62
N GLU A 60 7.41 -23.01 18.55
CA GLU A 60 7.22 -24.48 18.42
C GLU A 60 5.82 -24.81 17.91
N ASP A 61 5.73 -25.89 17.10
CA ASP A 61 4.50 -26.37 16.45
C ASP A 61 3.89 -25.37 15.44
N ASP A 62 4.74 -24.58 14.76
CA ASP A 62 4.33 -23.63 13.72
C ASP A 62 3.22 -22.64 14.16
N ARG A 63 3.21 -22.28 15.45
CA ARG A 63 2.27 -21.31 16.01
C ARG A 63 2.86 -19.91 15.99
N LEU A 64 2.03 -18.94 15.61
CA LEU A 64 2.41 -17.53 15.68
C LEU A 64 2.63 -17.10 17.15
N ASP A 65 3.74 -16.39 17.42
CA ASP A 65 4.01 -15.83 18.74
C ASP A 65 2.84 -14.96 19.22
N ALA A 66 2.36 -15.21 20.44
CA ALA A 66 1.19 -14.53 20.99
C ALA A 66 1.39 -13.00 21.15
N LYS A 67 2.63 -12.50 21.24
CA LYS A 67 2.90 -11.05 21.26
C LYS A 67 2.77 -10.47 19.87
N ILE A 68 3.24 -11.19 18.85
CA ILE A 68 3.08 -10.82 17.45
C ILE A 68 1.58 -10.79 17.09
N SER A 69 0.86 -11.89 17.38
CA SER A 69 -0.58 -11.98 17.15
C SER A 69 -1.33 -10.78 17.75
N ARG A 70 -1.12 -10.47 19.03
CA ARG A 70 -1.75 -9.31 19.68
C ARG A 70 -1.38 -7.98 19.04
N ARG A 71 -0.15 -7.86 18.53
CA ARG A 71 0.30 -6.64 17.85
C ARG A 71 -0.42 -6.47 16.52
N LEU A 72 -0.54 -7.53 15.72
CA LEU A 72 -1.24 -7.53 14.44
C LEU A 72 -2.74 -7.24 14.62
N ILE A 73 -3.39 -7.87 15.61
CA ILE A 73 -4.78 -7.57 15.97
C ILE A 73 -4.95 -6.10 16.34
N LYS A 74 -4.02 -5.54 17.13
CA LYS A 74 -4.09 -4.13 17.50
C LYS A 74 -3.99 -3.22 16.27
N ILE A 75 -3.06 -3.47 15.36
CA ILE A 75 -2.89 -2.70 14.13
C ILE A 75 -4.17 -2.75 13.28
N ALA A 76 -4.74 -3.95 13.08
CA ALA A 76 -5.98 -4.12 12.35
C ALA A 76 -7.14 -3.31 12.98
N ASN A 77 -7.28 -3.37 14.31
CA ASN A 77 -8.32 -2.61 15.00
C ASN A 77 -8.08 -1.10 14.96
N ASP A 78 -6.83 -0.64 15.09
CA ASP A 78 -6.49 0.78 15.00
C ASP A 78 -6.86 1.34 13.61
N PHE A 79 -6.60 0.58 12.54
CA PHE A 79 -7.01 0.94 11.18
C PHE A 79 -8.54 1.03 11.06
N ILE A 80 -9.26 -0.03 11.42
CA ILE A 80 -10.73 -0.09 11.30
C ILE A 80 -11.41 1.00 12.14
N ASN A 81 -10.93 1.25 13.36
CA ASN A 81 -11.46 2.32 14.23
C ASN A 81 -11.18 3.72 13.70
N GLY A 82 -10.20 3.89 12.83
CA GLY A 82 -9.90 5.15 12.14
C GLY A 82 -10.80 5.44 10.93
N LEU A 83 -11.62 4.49 10.50
CA LEU A 83 -12.53 4.67 9.38
C LEU A 83 -13.77 5.48 9.78
N SER A 84 -14.37 6.17 8.81
CA SER A 84 -15.59 6.97 9.01
C SER A 84 -16.88 6.15 8.97
N ILE A 85 -16.79 4.85 8.71
CA ILE A 85 -17.92 3.92 8.62
C ILE A 85 -17.73 2.77 9.62
N PRO A 86 -18.81 2.21 10.15
CA PRO A 86 -18.72 1.02 10.98
C PRO A 86 -18.35 -0.21 10.11
N VAL A 87 -17.34 -0.93 10.51
CA VAL A 87 -16.87 -2.13 9.80
C VAL A 87 -16.70 -3.26 10.79
N LYS A 88 -17.23 -4.44 10.44
CA LYS A 88 -17.00 -5.67 11.19
C LYS A 88 -15.86 -6.45 10.56
N ILE A 89 -14.84 -6.76 11.34
CA ILE A 89 -13.78 -7.69 10.95
C ILE A 89 -14.35 -9.12 10.99
N GLU A 90 -14.24 -9.84 9.90
CA GLU A 90 -14.61 -11.26 9.84
C GLU A 90 -13.40 -12.17 10.13
N ASP A 91 -12.19 -11.76 9.69
CA ASP A 91 -10.95 -12.46 9.99
C ASP A 91 -9.76 -11.48 9.92
N ILE A 92 -8.66 -11.83 10.58
CA ILE A 92 -7.37 -11.16 10.46
C ILE A 92 -6.36 -12.21 10.06
N ARG A 93 -5.66 -11.99 8.92
CA ARG A 93 -4.72 -12.95 8.37
C ARG A 93 -3.31 -12.39 8.31
N PHE A 94 -2.36 -13.20 8.68
CA PHE A 94 -0.95 -13.00 8.42
C PHE A 94 -0.58 -13.82 7.19
N THR A 95 -0.07 -13.18 6.15
CA THR A 95 0.16 -13.82 4.85
C THR A 95 1.56 -13.57 4.34
N GLY A 96 1.83 -14.00 3.11
CA GLY A 96 3.06 -13.71 2.43
C GLY A 96 4.22 -14.64 2.79
N SER A 97 5.43 -14.18 2.53
CA SER A 97 6.64 -14.99 2.66
C SER A 97 6.98 -15.29 4.13
N LEU A 98 6.73 -14.37 5.05
CA LEU A 98 6.94 -14.59 6.50
C LEU A 98 5.95 -15.60 7.11
N ALA A 99 4.80 -15.81 6.46
CA ALA A 99 3.86 -16.86 6.81
C ALA A 99 4.15 -18.18 6.06
N ASN A 100 5.34 -18.34 5.49
CA ASN A 100 5.78 -19.49 4.73
C ASN A 100 7.29 -19.70 4.87
N TYR A 101 7.84 -20.68 4.17
CA TYR A 101 9.25 -21.07 4.17
C TYR A 101 10.11 -20.32 3.14
N ASN A 102 9.57 -19.32 2.44
CA ASN A 102 10.29 -18.50 1.46
C ASN A 102 10.60 -17.09 1.95
N TRP A 103 10.68 -16.93 3.27
CA TRP A 103 11.03 -15.65 3.89
C TRP A 103 12.52 -15.32 3.74
N SER A 104 12.81 -14.03 3.75
CA SER A 104 14.17 -13.48 3.73
C SER A 104 14.24 -12.19 4.57
N LYS A 105 15.43 -11.63 4.68
CA LYS A 105 15.63 -10.31 5.32
C LYS A 105 14.91 -9.14 4.61
N TYR A 106 14.44 -9.35 3.40
CA TYR A 106 13.71 -8.37 2.59
C TYR A 106 12.19 -8.59 2.60
N SER A 107 11.74 -9.59 3.34
CA SER A 107 10.31 -9.85 3.50
C SER A 107 9.64 -8.75 4.31
N ASP A 108 8.35 -8.60 4.14
CA ASP A 108 7.44 -7.74 4.88
C ASP A 108 6.36 -8.57 5.59
N VAL A 109 5.68 -7.93 6.50
CA VAL A 109 4.55 -8.50 7.24
C VAL A 109 3.28 -8.11 6.52
N ASP A 110 2.72 -9.01 5.71
CA ASP A 110 1.46 -8.82 5.01
C ASP A 110 0.28 -9.08 5.97
N LEU A 111 -0.35 -7.99 6.42
CA LEU A 111 -1.51 -8.04 7.32
C LEU A 111 -2.81 -7.83 6.54
N HIS A 112 -3.62 -8.86 6.41
CA HIS A 112 -4.90 -8.81 5.72
C HIS A 112 -6.06 -8.75 6.71
N ILE A 113 -6.96 -7.79 6.51
CA ILE A 113 -8.22 -7.66 7.24
C ILE A 113 -9.33 -8.11 6.31
N VAL A 114 -10.02 -9.18 6.69
CA VAL A 114 -11.13 -9.75 5.92
C VAL A 114 -12.43 -9.10 6.37
N VAL A 115 -13.17 -8.56 5.42
CA VAL A 115 -14.42 -7.83 5.64
C VAL A 115 -15.47 -8.34 4.64
N ASP A 116 -16.70 -8.43 5.05
CA ASP A 116 -17.82 -8.71 4.15
C ASP A 116 -18.31 -7.41 3.49
N PHE A 117 -17.90 -7.18 2.25
CA PHE A 117 -18.21 -5.95 1.52
C PHE A 117 -19.72 -5.79 1.28
N SER A 118 -20.44 -6.89 1.08
CA SER A 118 -21.88 -6.87 0.86
C SER A 118 -22.68 -6.35 2.06
N LYS A 119 -22.08 -6.36 3.26
CA LYS A 119 -22.69 -5.78 4.47
C LYS A 119 -22.46 -4.28 4.60
N ILE A 120 -21.64 -3.69 3.74
CA ILE A 120 -21.33 -2.27 3.75
C ILE A 120 -22.12 -1.54 2.67
N ASP A 121 -22.06 -2.03 1.43
CA ASP A 121 -22.81 -1.50 0.30
C ASP A 121 -23.06 -2.59 -0.75
N GLU A 122 -24.12 -2.45 -1.56
CA GLU A 122 -24.44 -3.35 -2.68
C GLU A 122 -23.39 -3.26 -3.80
N ASP A 123 -22.75 -2.09 -3.94
CA ASP A 123 -21.64 -1.86 -4.87
C ASP A 123 -20.30 -2.23 -4.23
N GLU A 124 -19.98 -3.53 -4.29
CA GLU A 124 -18.71 -4.06 -3.74
C GLU A 124 -17.46 -3.46 -4.39
N GLU A 125 -17.54 -2.98 -5.64
CA GLU A 125 -16.44 -2.29 -6.32
C GLU A 125 -16.18 -0.92 -5.67
N LEU A 126 -17.23 -0.20 -5.31
CA LEU A 126 -17.14 1.04 -4.56
C LEU A 126 -16.53 0.81 -3.18
N VAL A 127 -16.98 -0.24 -2.47
CA VAL A 127 -16.43 -0.64 -1.16
C VAL A 127 -14.95 -0.98 -1.28
N LYS A 128 -14.57 -1.75 -2.29
CA LYS A 128 -13.16 -2.08 -2.57
C LYS A 128 -12.32 -0.82 -2.79
N SER A 129 -12.77 0.10 -3.63
CA SER A 129 -12.09 1.36 -3.92
C SER A 129 -11.92 2.24 -2.67
N PHE A 130 -12.94 2.26 -1.79
CA PHE A 130 -12.86 2.94 -0.50
C PHE A 130 -11.76 2.36 0.39
N PHE A 131 -11.71 1.03 0.57
CA PHE A 131 -10.69 0.39 1.39
C PHE A 131 -9.30 0.51 0.77
N ASP A 132 -9.14 0.39 -0.54
CA ASP A 132 -7.87 0.58 -1.22
C ASP A 132 -7.31 1.99 -0.97
N SER A 133 -8.15 3.01 -1.04
CA SER A 133 -7.76 4.39 -0.73
C SER A 133 -7.40 4.58 0.74
N ALA A 134 -8.17 3.97 1.65
CA ALA A 134 -7.95 4.07 3.09
C ALA A 134 -6.64 3.38 3.51
N ARG A 135 -6.39 2.15 3.01
CA ARG A 135 -5.16 1.39 3.33
C ARG A 135 -3.91 2.05 2.77
N MET A 136 -3.95 2.58 1.53
CA MET A 136 -2.81 3.30 0.95
C MET A 136 -2.43 4.48 1.83
N ARG A 137 -3.40 5.29 2.24
CA ARG A 137 -3.16 6.41 3.15
C ARG A 137 -2.62 5.95 4.51
N TRP A 138 -3.14 4.83 5.03
CA TRP A 138 -2.66 4.28 6.29
C TRP A 138 -1.20 3.85 6.20
N ASN A 139 -0.84 3.07 5.19
CA ASN A 139 0.52 2.58 4.96
C ASN A 139 1.50 3.76 4.74
N ASP A 140 1.09 4.80 4.01
CA ASP A 140 1.91 6.00 3.79
C ASP A 140 2.18 6.80 5.08
N LEU A 141 1.23 6.80 6.02
CA LEU A 141 1.31 7.58 7.27
C LEU A 141 1.95 6.80 8.43
N HIS A 142 2.02 5.49 8.35
CA HIS A 142 2.44 4.64 9.45
C HIS A 142 3.60 3.72 9.04
N ASP A 143 4.83 4.12 9.35
CA ASP A 143 6.01 3.25 9.26
C ASP A 143 6.04 2.29 10.47
N ILE A 144 5.26 1.22 10.40
CA ILE A 144 5.16 0.23 11.47
C ILE A 144 6.09 -0.93 11.18
N LYS A 145 6.93 -1.28 12.18
CA LYS A 145 7.82 -2.45 12.09
C LYS A 145 7.58 -3.43 13.23
N ILE A 146 7.61 -4.70 12.90
CA ILE A 146 7.59 -5.82 13.85
C ILE A 146 8.84 -6.66 13.61
N ARG A 147 9.71 -6.77 14.64
CA ARG A 147 10.98 -7.51 14.53
C ARG A 147 11.91 -7.01 13.40
N GLY A 148 11.77 -5.75 12.98
CA GLY A 148 12.53 -5.15 11.89
C GLY A 148 11.88 -5.24 10.52
N TYR A 149 10.84 -6.05 10.35
CA TYR A 149 10.07 -6.18 9.11
C TYR A 149 8.97 -5.13 9.06
N GLU A 150 8.79 -4.50 7.92
CA GLU A 150 7.72 -3.53 7.68
C GLU A 150 6.36 -4.23 7.66
N VAL A 151 5.32 -3.53 8.17
CA VAL A 151 3.95 -4.03 8.14
C VAL A 151 3.18 -3.34 7.05
N GLU A 152 2.74 -4.11 6.05
CA GLU A 152 1.81 -3.65 5.04
C GLU A 152 0.40 -4.18 5.32
N LEU A 153 -0.56 -3.25 5.34
CA LEU A 153 -1.95 -3.56 5.60
C LEU A 153 -2.74 -3.64 4.32
N TYR A 154 -3.59 -4.66 4.23
CA TYR A 154 -4.52 -4.92 3.13
C TYR A 154 -5.93 -5.16 3.67
N VAL A 155 -6.95 -4.88 2.85
CA VAL A 155 -8.34 -5.23 3.12
C VAL A 155 -8.87 -6.05 1.96
N GLU A 156 -9.49 -7.20 2.25
CA GLU A 156 -10.05 -8.10 1.26
C GLU A 156 -11.49 -8.49 1.58
N ASN A 157 -12.25 -8.81 0.56
CA ASN A 157 -13.60 -9.31 0.73
C ASN A 157 -13.62 -10.77 1.18
N VAL A 158 -14.55 -11.15 2.01
CA VAL A 158 -14.72 -12.51 2.53
C VAL A 158 -14.84 -13.57 1.43
N GLY A 159 -15.35 -13.20 0.25
CA GLY A 159 -15.50 -14.08 -0.92
C GLY A 159 -14.29 -14.16 -1.84
N ASP A 160 -13.26 -13.35 -1.62
CA ASP A 160 -12.11 -13.28 -2.51
C ASP A 160 -11.20 -14.50 -2.35
N ILE A 161 -10.72 -15.00 -3.49
CA ILE A 161 -9.71 -16.07 -3.49
C ILE A 161 -8.36 -15.45 -3.20
N HIS A 162 -7.88 -15.63 -1.99
CA HIS A 162 -6.55 -15.18 -1.60
C HIS A 162 -5.47 -16.01 -2.32
N LYS A 163 -4.52 -15.32 -2.98
CA LYS A 163 -3.39 -15.94 -3.67
C LYS A 163 -2.10 -15.52 -2.98
N SER A 164 -1.74 -16.23 -1.93
CA SER A 164 -0.47 -16.02 -1.24
C SER A 164 0.29 -17.33 -1.09
N SER A 165 1.61 -17.22 -0.86
CA SER A 165 2.48 -18.37 -0.60
C SER A 165 2.26 -18.99 0.78
N GLY A 166 1.78 -18.21 1.76
CA GLY A 166 1.41 -18.63 3.10
C GLY A 166 0.21 -17.82 3.60
N ILE A 167 -0.68 -18.45 4.32
CA ILE A 167 -1.86 -17.85 4.94
C ILE A 167 -2.04 -18.44 6.32
N TYR A 168 -2.17 -17.57 7.32
CA TYR A 168 -2.44 -17.94 8.69
C TYR A 168 -3.56 -17.06 9.26
N SER A 169 -4.68 -17.66 9.65
CA SER A 169 -5.75 -16.95 10.35
C SER A 169 -5.35 -16.69 11.80
N ILE A 170 -5.25 -15.41 12.15
CA ILE A 170 -4.96 -14.99 13.52
C ILE A 170 -6.21 -15.16 14.40
N SER A 171 -7.39 -15.03 13.80
CA SER A 171 -8.67 -15.17 14.49
C SER A 171 -8.90 -16.61 14.92
N ASP A 172 -8.61 -17.57 14.04
CA ASP A 172 -8.80 -19.01 14.27
C ASP A 172 -7.56 -19.69 14.85
N ASN A 173 -6.41 -19.01 14.79
CA ASN A 173 -5.09 -19.48 15.25
C ASN A 173 -4.60 -20.73 14.47
N GLU A 174 -4.82 -20.70 13.12
CA GLU A 174 -4.45 -21.77 12.18
C GLU A 174 -4.08 -21.26 10.78
#